data_2d5cd6108d69a4985acc983be5eb71ad
#
_entry.id   2d5cd6108d69a4985acc983be5eb71ad
#
_cell.length_a   1.000
_cell.length_b   1.000
_cell.length_c   1.000
_cell.angle_alpha   90.00
_cell.angle_beta   90.00
_cell.angle_gamma   90.00
#
_symmetry.space_group_name_H-M   'P 1'
#
loop_
_entity.id
_entity.type
_entity.pdbx_description
1 polymer ?
#
loop_
_entity_poly.entity_id
_entity_poly.type
_entity_poly.pdbx_seq_one_letter_code
_entity_poly.pdbx_strand_id
1 'polypeptide(L)'
;MRFSVRQKLAFTAAAAVVTLGCSNFAQAETPSWCGPKQASLALLDGYGGNSWRQVTTASGKEEALKCPSITKYEYADGQGDTQKSISDVKAMAAKGIDALVVFPDAGPAMLPAITSVYKSGKVIVPYRVEAGGKAGVNYTKFIGTDFKNDGQNWGNWIKSVLPQGGNLLFLSGPAGNSQGLDELAGLKSVLGPEYKFINPEPFDVTNWDPALTQKVLTAEIAKNNKIDVIVSDFGPSLVGALPLFKQSGRSIPALATSDGNSLGCFWTDVHQDNPDFKLFTVSTENDNVRLAVQWAVASATGGKPPEEEIFKGPVFENSVTGKPHQVECRKDLPGQIYLSAELSPEEQTKAINTK
;
A
#
# COMPACT_ATOMS: atom_id res chain seq x y z
N MET A 1 -88.18 20.85 47.11
CA MET A 1 -86.95 21.55 47.48
C MET A 1 -85.87 21.02 46.50
N ARG A 2 -85.37 21.94 45.64
CA ARG A 2 -84.37 21.57 44.62
C ARG A 2 -83.00 22.09 45.11
N PHE A 3 -81.99 21.28 45.27
CA PHE A 3 -80.59 21.64 45.42
C PHE A 3 -79.79 21.34 44.15
N SER A 4 -79.31 22.39 43.54
CA SER A 4 -78.41 22.39 42.40
C SER A 4 -76.98 22.37 42.89
N VAL A 5 -76.21 21.33 42.46
CA VAL A 5 -74.76 21.26 42.68
C VAL A 5 -74.06 21.66 41.40
N ARG A 6 -73.34 22.77 41.36
CA ARG A 6 -72.48 23.21 40.26
C ARG A 6 -71.14 22.56 40.42
N GLN A 7 -70.79 21.64 39.49
CA GLN A 7 -69.45 21.19 39.35
C GLN A 7 -68.59 22.21 38.58
N LYS A 8 -67.46 22.62 39.20
CA LYS A 8 -66.41 23.42 38.55
C LYS A 8 -65.42 22.47 37.91
N LEU A 9 -65.33 22.48 36.55
CA LEU A 9 -64.24 21.85 35.83
C LEU A 9 -63.00 22.76 35.93
N ALA A 10 -61.92 22.23 36.51
CA ALA A 10 -60.59 22.79 36.42
C ALA A 10 -59.89 22.25 35.19
N PHE A 11 -59.56 23.10 34.22
CA PHE A 11 -58.67 22.78 33.11
C PHE A 11 -57.24 22.95 33.58
N THR A 12 -56.51 21.82 33.68
CA THR A 12 -55.07 21.78 33.85
C THR A 12 -54.42 21.83 32.46
N ALA A 13 -53.81 22.94 32.08
CA ALA A 13 -52.99 23.06 30.88
C ALA A 13 -51.61 22.37 31.13
N ALA A 14 -51.40 21.23 30.50
CA ALA A 14 -50.09 20.60 30.47
C ALA A 14 -49.22 21.27 29.40
N ALA A 15 -48.23 22.04 29.83
CA ALA A 15 -47.21 22.61 28.96
C ALA A 15 -46.21 21.50 28.57
N ALA A 16 -46.30 21.03 27.31
CA ALA A 16 -45.30 20.13 26.73
C ALA A 16 -44.01 20.92 26.44
N VAL A 17 -43.00 20.73 27.26
CA VAL A 17 -41.64 21.23 26.99
C VAL A 17 -41.04 20.36 25.88
N VAL A 18 -41.02 20.86 24.64
CA VAL A 18 -40.27 20.27 23.54
C VAL A 18 -38.79 20.62 23.76
N THR A 19 -38.03 19.66 24.31
CA THR A 19 -36.58 19.73 24.32
C THR A 19 -36.10 19.50 22.90
N LEU A 20 -35.72 20.54 22.17
CA LEU A 20 -34.92 20.41 20.95
C LEU A 20 -33.57 19.80 21.35
N GLY A 21 -33.42 18.49 21.11
CA GLY A 21 -32.13 17.82 21.15
C GLY A 21 -31.26 18.41 20.05
N CYS A 22 -30.33 19.30 20.40
CA CYS A 22 -29.21 19.64 19.52
C CYS A 22 -28.40 18.38 19.32
N SER A 23 -28.63 17.67 18.19
CA SER A 23 -27.73 16.66 17.70
C SER A 23 -26.40 17.37 17.40
N ASN A 24 -25.46 17.30 18.34
CA ASN A 24 -24.07 17.61 18.06
C ASN A 24 -23.60 16.59 17.02
N PHE A 25 -23.68 16.92 15.76
CA PHE A 25 -22.86 16.25 14.75
C PHE A 25 -21.42 16.50 15.20
N ALA A 26 -20.76 15.45 15.71
CA ALA A 26 -19.33 15.49 15.96
C ALA A 26 -18.66 15.84 14.62
N GLN A 27 -18.29 17.10 14.46
CA GLN A 27 -17.50 17.53 13.31
C GLN A 27 -16.15 16.84 13.46
N ALA A 28 -15.78 16.00 12.50
CA ALA A 28 -14.48 15.33 12.53
C ALA A 28 -13.42 16.41 12.76
N GLU A 29 -12.61 16.22 13.79
CA GLU A 29 -11.55 17.17 14.14
C GLU A 29 -10.58 17.29 12.97
N THR A 30 -10.29 18.53 12.56
CA THR A 30 -9.35 18.79 11.48
C THR A 30 -7.96 18.25 11.87
N PRO A 31 -7.33 17.39 11.08
CA PRO A 31 -6.04 16.80 11.42
C PRO A 31 -4.97 17.88 11.65
N SER A 32 -4.03 17.63 12.57
CA SER A 32 -2.96 18.58 12.91
C SER A 32 -2.07 18.96 11.72
N TRP A 33 -1.95 18.06 10.76
CA TRP A 33 -1.20 18.30 9.52
C TRP A 33 -1.96 19.18 8.50
N CYS A 34 -3.23 19.45 8.71
CA CYS A 34 -4.03 20.36 7.90
C CYS A 34 -3.94 21.78 8.46
N GLY A 35 -3.12 22.61 7.84
CA GLY A 35 -2.98 24.02 8.23
C GLY A 35 -4.08 24.91 7.62
N PRO A 36 -4.11 26.21 7.99
CA PRO A 36 -5.20 27.13 7.61
C PRO A 36 -5.06 27.70 6.18
N LYS A 37 -3.88 27.61 5.56
CA LYS A 37 -3.66 28.19 4.22
C LYS A 37 -4.25 27.26 3.16
N GLN A 38 -5.07 27.83 2.27
CA GLN A 38 -5.60 27.09 1.13
C GLN A 38 -4.47 26.68 0.17
N ALA A 39 -4.56 25.46 -0.36
CA ALA A 39 -3.63 24.92 -1.30
C ALA A 39 -4.29 23.93 -2.28
N SER A 40 -3.59 23.64 -3.37
CA SER A 40 -3.92 22.60 -4.34
C SER A 40 -2.89 21.47 -4.25
N LEU A 41 -3.35 20.22 -4.41
CA LEU A 41 -2.50 19.02 -4.36
C LEU A 41 -2.64 18.21 -5.65
N ALA A 42 -1.53 17.68 -6.16
CA ALA A 42 -1.54 16.62 -7.18
C ALA A 42 -0.84 15.37 -6.65
N LEU A 43 -1.43 14.21 -6.93
CA LEU A 43 -0.79 12.90 -6.79
C LEU A 43 -0.39 12.40 -8.18
N LEU A 44 0.88 12.05 -8.32
CA LEU A 44 1.45 11.57 -9.58
C LEU A 44 1.97 10.15 -9.39
N ASP A 45 1.39 9.24 -10.16
CA ASP A 45 1.78 7.84 -10.24
C ASP A 45 2.49 7.59 -11.57
N GLY A 46 3.58 6.82 -11.56
CA GLY A 46 4.34 6.54 -12.77
C GLY A 46 3.78 5.38 -13.59
N TYR A 47 3.03 4.49 -12.99
CA TYR A 47 2.69 3.22 -13.60
C TYR A 47 1.21 2.91 -13.69
N GLY A 48 0.31 3.59 -13.04
CA GLY A 48 -1.14 3.39 -12.94
C GLY A 48 -1.73 2.10 -13.55
N GLY A 49 -2.94 1.77 -13.25
CA GLY A 49 -3.66 0.70 -13.96
C GLY A 49 -3.69 -0.69 -13.30
N ASN A 50 -2.78 -1.06 -12.42
CA ASN A 50 -2.97 -2.27 -11.60
C ASN A 50 -3.75 -1.96 -10.30
N SER A 51 -4.30 -2.99 -9.67
CA SER A 51 -5.12 -2.82 -8.46
C SER A 51 -4.36 -2.16 -7.31
N TRP A 52 -3.08 -2.48 -7.13
CA TRP A 52 -2.26 -1.88 -6.09
C TRP A 52 -2.18 -0.35 -6.25
N ARG A 53 -1.92 0.10 -7.48
CA ARG A 53 -1.84 1.53 -7.80
C ARG A 53 -3.19 2.23 -7.64
N GLN A 54 -4.27 1.59 -8.06
CA GLN A 54 -5.62 2.14 -7.93
C GLN A 54 -6.00 2.30 -6.45
N VAL A 55 -5.73 1.30 -5.60
CA VAL A 55 -5.97 1.37 -4.15
C VAL A 55 -5.08 2.43 -3.51
N THR A 56 -3.78 2.46 -3.80
CA THR A 56 -2.85 3.47 -3.28
C THR A 56 -3.29 4.88 -3.68
N THR A 57 -3.66 5.10 -4.93
CA THR A 57 -4.16 6.39 -5.41
C THR A 57 -5.43 6.83 -4.70
N ALA A 58 -6.36 5.89 -4.48
CA ALA A 58 -7.60 6.16 -3.74
C ALA A 58 -7.31 6.49 -2.27
N SER A 59 -6.39 5.76 -1.61
CA SER A 59 -5.93 6.05 -0.24
C SER A 59 -5.34 7.47 -0.13
N GLY A 60 -4.49 7.85 -1.08
CA GLY A 60 -3.91 9.20 -1.10
C GLY A 60 -4.94 10.30 -1.35
N LYS A 61 -5.94 10.04 -2.20
CA LYS A 61 -7.05 10.98 -2.43
C LYS A 61 -7.92 11.14 -1.17
N GLU A 62 -8.29 10.03 -0.55
CA GLU A 62 -9.08 10.03 0.68
C GLU A 62 -8.35 10.83 1.76
N GLU A 63 -7.05 10.58 1.95
CA GLU A 63 -6.24 11.30 2.93
C GLU A 63 -6.20 12.80 2.66
N ALA A 64 -5.96 13.21 1.40
CA ALA A 64 -5.92 14.62 1.01
C ALA A 64 -7.24 15.35 1.33
N LEU A 65 -8.37 14.68 1.13
CA LEU A 65 -9.71 15.25 1.34
C LEU A 65 -10.11 15.38 2.83
N LYS A 66 -9.34 14.78 3.76
CA LYS A 66 -9.49 15.04 5.19
C LYS A 66 -9.08 16.46 5.57
N CYS A 67 -8.35 17.18 4.70
CA CYS A 67 -7.95 18.56 4.92
C CYS A 67 -8.82 19.53 4.13
N PRO A 68 -9.71 20.31 4.80
CA PRO A 68 -10.58 21.29 4.15
C PRO A 68 -9.82 22.41 3.41
N SER A 69 -8.56 22.64 3.77
CA SER A 69 -7.71 23.62 3.12
C SER A 69 -7.20 23.17 1.74
N ILE A 70 -7.35 21.89 1.38
CA ILE A 70 -7.09 21.41 0.03
C ILE A 70 -8.33 21.67 -0.83
N THR A 71 -8.27 22.75 -1.60
CA THR A 71 -9.39 23.23 -2.42
C THR A 71 -9.44 22.60 -3.82
N LYS A 72 -8.35 21.97 -4.24
CA LYS A 72 -8.22 21.31 -5.54
C LYS A 72 -7.31 20.09 -5.42
N TYR A 73 -7.78 18.95 -5.95
CA TYR A 73 -7.00 17.71 -6.06
C TYR A 73 -6.94 17.31 -7.54
N GLU A 74 -5.74 17.02 -8.03
CA GLU A 74 -5.52 16.46 -9.37
C GLU A 74 -4.75 15.12 -9.28
N TYR A 75 -4.91 14.31 -10.30
CA TYR A 75 -4.18 13.05 -10.47
C TYR A 75 -3.56 12.97 -11.86
N ALA A 76 -2.38 12.41 -11.96
CA ALA A 76 -1.77 12.06 -13.24
C ALA A 76 -1.13 10.68 -13.16
N ASP A 77 -1.30 9.92 -14.24
CA ASP A 77 -0.78 8.57 -14.43
C ASP A 77 0.24 8.57 -15.57
N GLY A 78 1.48 8.21 -15.24
CA GLY A 78 2.59 8.08 -16.20
C GLY A 78 2.46 6.90 -17.16
N GLN A 79 1.56 5.94 -16.89
CA GLN A 79 1.25 4.78 -17.75
C GLN A 79 2.49 3.91 -18.08
N GLY A 80 3.45 3.85 -17.18
CA GLY A 80 4.71 3.12 -17.39
C GLY A 80 5.71 3.83 -18.31
N ASP A 81 5.38 5.04 -18.79
CA ASP A 81 6.26 5.83 -19.63
C ASP A 81 7.01 6.88 -18.81
N THR A 82 8.34 6.75 -18.78
CA THR A 82 9.24 7.65 -18.04
C THR A 82 9.13 9.10 -18.51
N GLN A 83 9.01 9.33 -19.84
CA GLN A 83 8.94 10.69 -20.37
C GLN A 83 7.60 11.34 -20.04
N LYS A 84 6.52 10.56 -20.08
CA LYS A 84 5.21 11.02 -19.63
C LYS A 84 5.23 11.39 -18.15
N SER A 85 5.77 10.52 -17.27
CA SER A 85 5.87 10.80 -15.84
C SER A 85 6.66 12.09 -15.56
N ILE A 86 7.79 12.31 -16.26
CA ILE A 86 8.57 13.55 -16.19
C ILE A 86 7.76 14.75 -16.68
N SER A 87 7.00 14.59 -17.78
CA SER A 87 6.13 15.64 -18.32
C SER A 87 5.00 15.98 -17.36
N ASP A 88 4.37 14.98 -16.74
CA ASP A 88 3.26 15.17 -15.79
C ASP A 88 3.70 15.97 -14.56
N VAL A 89 4.89 15.67 -14.01
CA VAL A 89 5.48 16.46 -12.90
C VAL A 89 5.61 17.93 -13.27
N LYS A 90 6.15 18.22 -14.44
CA LYS A 90 6.32 19.61 -14.92
C LYS A 90 4.99 20.28 -15.24
N ALA A 91 4.05 19.55 -15.87
CA ALA A 91 2.75 20.05 -16.24
C ALA A 91 1.90 20.45 -15.02
N MET A 92 1.90 19.65 -13.94
CA MET A 92 1.19 19.99 -12.71
C MET A 92 1.76 21.25 -12.04
N ALA A 93 3.09 21.38 -12.02
CA ALA A 93 3.70 22.61 -11.53
C ALA A 93 3.35 23.84 -12.39
N ALA A 94 3.35 23.69 -13.74
CA ALA A 94 2.97 24.76 -14.67
C ALA A 94 1.49 25.15 -14.55
N LYS A 95 0.59 24.22 -14.21
CA LYS A 95 -0.83 24.49 -13.89
C LYS A 95 -1.01 25.28 -12.58
N GLY A 96 0.05 25.54 -11.85
CA GLY A 96 0.00 26.28 -10.58
C GLY A 96 -0.29 25.43 -9.34
N ILE A 97 -0.30 24.11 -9.44
CA ILE A 97 -0.48 23.23 -8.27
C ILE A 97 0.58 23.54 -7.21
N ASP A 98 0.17 23.65 -5.95
CA ASP A 98 1.02 24.09 -4.84
C ASP A 98 1.86 22.95 -4.25
N ALA A 99 1.31 21.74 -4.20
CA ALA A 99 1.97 20.56 -3.67
C ALA A 99 1.83 19.35 -4.60
N LEU A 100 2.93 18.62 -4.79
CA LEU A 100 2.99 17.41 -5.59
C LEU A 100 3.49 16.24 -4.72
N VAL A 101 2.72 15.15 -4.68
CA VAL A 101 3.13 13.84 -4.15
C VAL A 101 3.48 12.97 -5.33
N VAL A 102 4.69 12.43 -5.39
CA VAL A 102 5.22 11.79 -6.60
C VAL A 102 5.74 10.39 -6.28
N PHE A 103 5.23 9.39 -6.99
CA PHE A 103 5.85 8.06 -7.02
C PHE A 103 6.89 8.04 -8.16
N PRO A 104 8.18 8.06 -7.86
CA PRO A 104 9.21 8.18 -8.89
C PRO A 104 9.63 6.81 -9.44
N ASP A 105 8.72 6.09 -10.13
CA ASP A 105 8.97 4.75 -10.67
C ASP A 105 10.23 4.64 -11.54
N ALA A 106 10.55 5.69 -12.29
CA ALA A 106 11.74 5.73 -13.12
C ALA A 106 13.02 6.11 -12.33
N GLY A 107 12.93 6.15 -10.99
CA GLY A 107 14.07 6.39 -10.12
C GLY A 107 14.83 7.67 -10.43
N PRO A 108 16.17 7.63 -10.52
CA PRO A 108 17.02 8.81 -10.74
C PRO A 108 16.71 9.61 -12.01
N ALA A 109 16.08 9.01 -13.02
CA ALA A 109 15.70 9.72 -14.24
C ALA A 109 14.67 10.83 -13.97
N MET A 110 13.89 10.72 -12.91
CA MET A 110 12.89 11.73 -12.52
C MET A 110 13.49 12.89 -11.69
N LEU A 111 14.66 12.70 -11.09
CA LEU A 111 15.27 13.67 -10.17
C LEU A 111 15.42 15.08 -10.77
N PRO A 112 15.82 15.28 -12.03
CA PRO A 112 15.92 16.62 -12.62
C PRO A 112 14.57 17.36 -12.66
N ALA A 113 13.46 16.67 -12.99
CA ALA A 113 12.12 17.25 -13.02
C ALA A 113 11.65 17.61 -11.60
N ILE A 114 11.80 16.69 -10.66
CA ILE A 114 11.49 16.89 -9.23
C ILE A 114 12.27 18.12 -8.71
N THR A 115 13.58 18.18 -8.97
CA THR A 115 14.42 19.30 -8.55
C THR A 115 14.00 20.64 -9.16
N SER A 116 13.60 20.64 -10.45
CA SER A 116 13.12 21.84 -11.13
C SER A 116 11.86 22.39 -10.47
N VAL A 117 10.91 21.51 -10.14
CA VAL A 117 9.65 21.87 -9.46
C VAL A 117 9.94 22.40 -8.07
N TYR A 118 10.79 21.75 -7.30
CA TYR A 118 11.22 22.23 -5.97
C TYR A 118 11.85 23.62 -6.03
N LYS A 119 12.76 23.85 -6.96
CA LYS A 119 13.42 25.16 -7.15
C LYS A 119 12.47 26.26 -7.63
N SER A 120 11.32 25.92 -8.20
CA SER A 120 10.26 26.90 -8.52
C SER A 120 9.42 27.31 -7.30
N GLY A 121 9.77 26.85 -6.09
CA GLY A 121 9.10 27.18 -4.84
C GLY A 121 7.84 26.33 -4.54
N LYS A 122 7.62 25.25 -5.28
CA LYS A 122 6.54 24.32 -5.02
C LYS A 122 6.92 23.27 -3.99
N VAL A 123 5.94 22.79 -3.22
CA VAL A 123 6.10 21.60 -2.38
C VAL A 123 6.14 20.38 -3.28
N ILE A 124 7.15 19.53 -3.11
CA ILE A 124 7.22 18.24 -3.81
C ILE A 124 7.75 17.18 -2.87
N VAL A 125 6.99 16.09 -2.74
CA VAL A 125 7.27 14.97 -1.82
C VAL A 125 7.30 13.68 -2.63
N PRO A 126 8.49 13.23 -3.05
CA PRO A 126 8.66 11.86 -3.55
C PRO A 126 8.38 10.87 -2.43
N TYR A 127 7.82 9.71 -2.78
CA TYR A 127 7.52 8.68 -1.77
C TYR A 127 7.82 7.26 -2.26
N ARG A 128 7.92 6.34 -1.32
CA ARG A 128 8.12 4.91 -1.43
C ARG A 128 9.47 4.50 -1.99
N VAL A 129 9.76 4.79 -3.25
CA VAL A 129 11.03 4.45 -3.92
C VAL A 129 11.87 5.68 -4.16
N GLU A 130 13.19 5.49 -4.17
CA GLU A 130 14.12 6.60 -4.24
C GLU A 130 14.33 7.12 -5.66
N ALA A 131 14.25 8.44 -5.82
CA ALA A 131 14.73 9.13 -7.02
C ALA A 131 16.19 9.60 -6.89
N GLY A 132 16.81 9.36 -5.73
CA GLY A 132 18.07 9.98 -5.36
C GLY A 132 17.90 11.45 -4.95
N GLY A 133 18.99 12.16 -4.74
CA GLY A 133 18.98 13.56 -4.31
C GLY A 133 18.86 13.73 -2.79
N LYS A 134 18.48 14.96 -2.35
CA LYS A 134 18.45 15.31 -0.92
C LYS A 134 17.30 16.25 -0.61
N ALA A 135 16.61 15.99 0.51
CA ALA A 135 15.60 16.89 1.05
C ALA A 135 16.18 18.29 1.33
N GLY A 136 15.39 19.33 1.06
CA GLY A 136 15.82 20.72 1.16
C GLY A 136 16.72 21.21 0.02
N VAL A 137 17.10 20.33 -0.92
CA VAL A 137 17.92 20.65 -2.10
C VAL A 137 17.20 20.29 -3.41
N ASN A 138 16.64 19.09 -3.46
CA ASN A 138 16.02 18.53 -4.66
C ASN A 138 14.49 18.39 -4.53
N TYR A 139 14.00 18.27 -3.30
CA TYR A 139 12.60 18.12 -2.96
C TYR A 139 12.36 18.57 -1.51
N THR A 140 11.09 18.74 -1.14
CA THR A 140 10.71 19.17 0.22
C THR A 140 11.05 18.11 1.24
N LYS A 141 10.58 16.89 1.04
CA LYS A 141 10.79 15.73 1.91
C LYS A 141 10.69 14.45 1.06
N PHE A 142 11.41 13.41 1.44
CA PHE A 142 11.21 12.05 0.94
C PHE A 142 10.54 11.21 2.02
N ILE A 143 9.48 10.51 1.66
CA ILE A 143 8.78 9.57 2.53
C ILE A 143 9.11 8.16 2.09
N GLY A 144 10.03 7.52 2.80
CA GLY A 144 10.49 6.17 2.50
C GLY A 144 9.52 5.09 3.00
N THR A 145 9.82 3.85 2.60
CA THR A 145 9.26 2.61 3.16
C THR A 145 10.41 1.76 3.67
N ASP A 146 10.23 1.09 4.81
CA ASP A 146 11.27 0.26 5.43
C ASP A 146 11.30 -1.15 4.83
N PHE A 147 11.58 -1.24 3.54
CA PHE A 147 11.68 -2.50 2.81
C PHE A 147 12.71 -3.47 3.37
N LYS A 148 13.76 -2.94 4.00
CA LYS A 148 14.74 -3.77 4.69
C LYS A 148 14.12 -4.54 5.85
N ASN A 149 13.18 -3.91 6.58
CA ASN A 149 12.41 -4.58 7.62
C ASN A 149 11.53 -5.71 7.06
N ASP A 150 10.95 -5.53 5.87
CA ASP A 150 10.15 -6.59 5.23
C ASP A 150 11.00 -7.79 4.89
N GLY A 151 12.17 -7.57 4.28
CA GLY A 151 13.15 -8.63 4.05
C GLY A 151 13.60 -9.33 5.32
N GLN A 152 13.78 -8.58 6.43
CA GLN A 152 14.10 -9.17 7.74
C GLN A 152 12.95 -10.00 8.30
N ASN A 153 11.71 -9.55 8.17
CA ASN A 153 10.53 -10.27 8.61
C ASN A 153 10.39 -11.59 7.84
N TRP A 154 10.51 -11.56 6.51
CA TRP A 154 10.51 -12.76 5.68
C TRP A 154 11.65 -13.72 6.06
N GLY A 155 12.88 -13.20 6.19
CA GLY A 155 14.04 -14.01 6.55
C GLY A 155 13.91 -14.68 7.92
N ASN A 156 13.40 -13.98 8.93
CA ASN A 156 13.17 -14.53 10.25
C ASN A 156 12.08 -15.61 10.23
N TRP A 157 11.00 -15.40 9.47
CA TRP A 157 9.99 -16.44 9.28
C TRP A 157 10.53 -17.66 8.53
N ILE A 158 11.30 -17.45 7.46
CA ILE A 158 11.95 -18.53 6.70
C ILE A 158 12.81 -19.41 7.64
N LYS A 159 13.60 -18.81 8.53
CA LYS A 159 14.38 -19.56 9.55
C LYS A 159 13.49 -20.41 10.43
N SER A 160 12.29 -19.93 10.76
CA SER A 160 11.36 -20.69 11.63
C SER A 160 10.76 -21.92 10.92
N VAL A 161 10.55 -21.85 9.60
CA VAL A 161 9.93 -22.94 8.81
C VAL A 161 10.94 -23.84 8.13
N LEU A 162 12.16 -23.36 7.91
CA LEU A 162 13.30 -24.08 7.30
C LEU A 162 14.55 -23.97 8.20
N PRO A 163 14.53 -24.51 9.43
CA PRO A 163 15.61 -24.29 10.40
C PRO A 163 16.97 -24.90 10.00
N GLN A 164 17.00 -25.75 8.97
CA GLN A 164 18.24 -26.37 8.45
C GLN A 164 18.74 -25.67 7.16
N GLY A 165 18.12 -24.56 6.78
CA GLY A 165 18.40 -23.90 5.51
C GLY A 165 17.59 -24.44 4.34
N GLY A 166 17.83 -23.92 3.14
CA GLY A 166 17.12 -24.34 1.93
C GLY A 166 17.43 -23.48 0.72
N ASN A 167 16.81 -23.82 -0.40
CA ASN A 167 16.91 -23.10 -1.66
C ASN A 167 15.80 -22.04 -1.76
N LEU A 168 16.20 -20.78 -1.87
CA LEU A 168 15.32 -19.62 -1.95
C LEU A 168 15.29 -19.09 -3.37
N LEU A 169 14.08 -18.84 -3.86
CA LEU A 169 13.84 -18.11 -5.09
C LEU A 169 13.27 -16.73 -4.73
N PHE A 170 13.97 -15.65 -5.07
CA PHE A 170 13.49 -14.29 -4.83
C PHE A 170 13.09 -13.60 -6.13
N LEU A 171 11.83 -13.20 -6.19
CA LEU A 171 11.18 -12.53 -7.32
C LEU A 171 10.81 -11.11 -6.91
N SER A 172 11.17 -10.11 -7.72
CA SER A 172 10.87 -8.73 -7.43
C SER A 172 10.52 -7.93 -8.69
N GLY A 173 10.29 -6.64 -8.52
CA GLY A 173 9.92 -5.70 -9.57
C GLY A 173 11.02 -5.42 -10.60
N PRO A 174 11.10 -4.19 -11.14
CA PRO A 174 12.14 -3.81 -12.10
C PRO A 174 13.54 -3.87 -11.51
N ALA A 175 14.51 -4.32 -12.31
CA ALA A 175 15.92 -4.28 -11.91
C ALA A 175 16.35 -2.86 -11.56
N GLY A 176 17.04 -2.70 -10.43
CA GLY A 176 17.49 -1.39 -9.95
C GLY A 176 16.43 -0.58 -9.19
N ASN A 177 15.21 -1.07 -9.02
CA ASN A 177 14.26 -0.49 -8.09
C ASN A 177 14.75 -0.73 -6.66
N SER A 178 14.74 0.32 -5.82
CA SER A 178 15.25 0.26 -4.46
C SER A 178 14.49 -0.71 -3.57
N GLN A 179 13.19 -0.93 -3.78
CA GLN A 179 12.39 -1.87 -3.01
C GLN A 179 13.02 -3.26 -2.96
N GLY A 180 13.14 -3.95 -4.10
CA GLY A 180 13.70 -5.30 -4.13
C GLY A 180 15.15 -5.40 -3.66
N LEU A 181 15.95 -4.35 -3.87
CA LEU A 181 17.33 -4.29 -3.38
C LEU A 181 17.39 -4.21 -1.85
N ASP A 182 16.55 -3.39 -1.23
CA ASP A 182 16.48 -3.24 0.22
C ASP A 182 15.87 -4.47 0.90
N GLU A 183 14.85 -5.08 0.30
CA GLU A 183 14.27 -6.36 0.74
C GLU A 183 15.32 -7.49 0.71
N LEU A 184 16.10 -7.58 -0.38
CA LEU A 184 17.21 -8.53 -0.48
C LEU A 184 18.27 -8.28 0.58
N ALA A 185 18.62 -7.01 0.82
CA ALA A 185 19.56 -6.63 1.89
C ALA A 185 19.00 -7.03 3.27
N GLY A 186 17.69 -6.87 3.48
CA GLY A 186 17.00 -7.33 4.67
C GLY A 186 17.08 -8.85 4.85
N LEU A 187 16.74 -9.63 3.83
CA LEU A 187 16.86 -11.09 3.82
C LEU A 187 18.29 -11.53 4.14
N LYS A 188 19.29 -11.00 3.42
CA LYS A 188 20.71 -11.34 3.61
C LYS A 188 21.24 -10.94 4.98
N SER A 189 20.64 -9.95 5.65
CA SER A 189 21.06 -9.52 6.98
C SER A 189 20.72 -10.51 8.10
N VAL A 190 19.76 -11.40 7.87
CA VAL A 190 19.27 -12.36 8.88
C VAL A 190 19.46 -13.82 8.47
N LEU A 191 19.60 -14.11 7.18
CA LEU A 191 19.82 -15.47 6.67
C LEU A 191 21.30 -15.81 6.61
N GLY A 192 21.66 -17.01 7.07
CA GLY A 192 23.02 -17.52 7.01
C GLY A 192 23.33 -18.23 5.66
N PRO A 193 24.55 -18.76 5.52
CA PRO A 193 25.01 -19.39 4.26
C PRO A 193 24.29 -20.72 3.94
N GLU A 194 23.57 -21.31 4.87
CA GLU A 194 22.71 -22.48 4.67
C GLU A 194 21.49 -22.19 3.81
N TYR A 195 21.14 -20.91 3.63
CA TYR A 195 20.06 -20.44 2.75
C TYR A 195 20.64 -19.97 1.42
N LYS A 196 20.33 -20.70 0.36
CA LYS A 196 20.92 -20.46 -0.97
C LYS A 196 19.92 -19.77 -1.88
N PHE A 197 20.24 -18.54 -2.29
CA PHE A 197 19.52 -17.89 -3.38
C PHE A 197 19.87 -18.58 -4.70
N ILE A 198 18.87 -19.12 -5.39
CA ILE A 198 19.06 -19.92 -6.62
C ILE A 198 18.78 -19.10 -7.89
N ASN A 199 18.26 -17.90 -7.74
CA ASN A 199 18.01 -16.94 -8.83
C ASN A 199 19.29 -16.17 -9.20
N PRO A 200 19.31 -15.51 -10.38
CA PRO A 200 20.35 -14.53 -10.73
C PRO A 200 20.41 -13.37 -9.72
N GLU A 201 21.59 -12.81 -9.55
CA GLU A 201 21.73 -11.60 -8.73
C GLU A 201 21.20 -10.36 -9.48
N PRO A 202 20.49 -9.43 -8.80
CA PRO A 202 20.13 -9.49 -7.39
C PRO A 202 18.89 -10.36 -7.14
N PHE A 203 17.98 -10.50 -8.09
CA PHE A 203 16.73 -11.26 -8.02
C PHE A 203 16.18 -11.52 -9.44
N ASP A 204 15.18 -12.40 -9.56
CA ASP A 204 14.43 -12.55 -10.80
C ASP A 204 13.45 -11.38 -11.00
N VAL A 205 13.58 -10.72 -12.14
CA VAL A 205 12.78 -9.54 -12.49
C VAL A 205 11.42 -9.97 -13.03
N THR A 206 10.35 -9.56 -12.36
CA THR A 206 8.97 -9.83 -12.77
C THR A 206 8.21 -8.57 -13.17
N ASN A 207 8.75 -7.39 -12.91
CA ASN A 207 8.07 -6.10 -13.11
C ASN A 207 6.67 -6.04 -12.46
N TRP A 208 6.41 -6.87 -11.44
CA TRP A 208 5.11 -7.07 -10.80
C TRP A 208 3.99 -7.47 -11.79
N ASP A 209 4.38 -7.98 -12.95
CA ASP A 209 3.47 -8.43 -13.99
C ASP A 209 3.17 -9.94 -13.84
N PRO A 210 1.89 -10.35 -13.76
CA PRO A 210 1.52 -11.76 -13.57
C PRO A 210 1.99 -12.67 -14.70
N ALA A 211 1.97 -12.21 -15.96
CA ALA A 211 2.39 -13.03 -17.10
C ALA A 211 3.90 -13.22 -17.10
N LEU A 212 4.66 -12.18 -16.78
CA LEU A 212 6.12 -12.30 -16.63
C LEU A 212 6.48 -13.15 -15.41
N THR A 213 5.78 -13.00 -14.29
CA THR A 213 5.95 -13.85 -13.10
C THR A 213 5.75 -15.33 -13.45
N GLN A 214 4.69 -15.66 -14.20
CA GLN A 214 4.43 -17.02 -14.66
C GLN A 214 5.56 -17.54 -15.56
N LYS A 215 6.04 -16.72 -16.49
CA LYS A 215 7.15 -17.10 -17.38
C LYS A 215 8.44 -17.38 -16.60
N VAL A 216 8.79 -16.50 -15.66
CA VAL A 216 9.98 -16.64 -14.81
C VAL A 216 9.86 -17.90 -13.95
N LEU A 217 8.73 -18.08 -13.27
CA LEU A 217 8.54 -19.25 -12.41
C LEU A 217 8.55 -20.57 -13.19
N THR A 218 8.00 -20.58 -14.41
CA THR A 218 8.11 -21.75 -15.31
C THR A 218 9.56 -22.11 -15.57
N ALA A 219 10.40 -21.13 -15.90
CA ALA A 219 11.81 -21.34 -16.17
C ALA A 219 12.58 -21.82 -14.92
N GLU A 220 12.33 -21.22 -13.77
CA GLU A 220 13.00 -21.58 -12.52
C GLU A 220 12.56 -22.97 -12.00
N ILE A 221 11.31 -23.37 -12.19
CA ILE A 221 10.84 -24.73 -11.89
C ILE A 221 11.56 -25.77 -12.80
N ALA A 222 11.72 -25.45 -14.08
CA ALA A 222 12.41 -26.36 -15.01
C ALA A 222 13.92 -26.48 -14.73
N LYS A 223 14.57 -25.41 -14.30
CA LYS A 223 16.01 -25.33 -14.04
C LYS A 223 16.40 -25.91 -12.67
N ASN A 224 15.57 -25.74 -11.66
CA ASN A 224 15.89 -26.11 -10.29
C ASN A 224 15.03 -27.29 -9.83
N ASN A 225 15.67 -28.40 -9.48
CA ASN A 225 14.99 -29.59 -8.97
C ASN A 225 14.30 -29.37 -7.63
N LYS A 226 14.76 -28.40 -6.84
CA LYS A 226 14.25 -28.12 -5.52
C LYS A 226 14.20 -26.60 -5.25
N ILE A 227 13.02 -26.12 -4.91
CA ILE A 227 12.75 -24.78 -4.41
C ILE A 227 12.06 -24.98 -3.08
N ASP A 228 12.66 -24.56 -1.98
CA ASP A 228 12.12 -24.74 -0.61
C ASP A 228 11.22 -23.58 -0.20
N VAL A 229 11.55 -22.37 -0.66
CA VAL A 229 10.75 -21.18 -0.40
C VAL A 229 10.82 -20.21 -1.58
N ILE A 230 9.69 -19.59 -1.89
CA ILE A 230 9.60 -18.42 -2.76
C ILE A 230 9.47 -17.19 -1.87
N VAL A 231 10.23 -16.17 -2.19
CA VAL A 231 10.03 -14.80 -1.67
C VAL A 231 9.60 -13.91 -2.83
N SER A 232 8.60 -13.08 -2.63
CA SER A 232 8.16 -12.12 -3.64
C SER A 232 7.59 -10.88 -2.98
N ASP A 233 7.95 -9.71 -3.48
CA ASP A 233 7.41 -8.43 -3.05
C ASP A 233 5.97 -8.17 -3.53
N PHE A 234 5.43 -9.03 -4.42
CA PHE A 234 4.06 -8.90 -4.92
C PHE A 234 3.34 -10.25 -5.00
N GLY A 235 2.74 -10.68 -3.89
CA GLY A 235 2.04 -11.95 -3.74
C GLY A 235 0.92 -12.21 -4.76
N PRO A 236 0.06 -11.26 -5.09
CA PRO A 236 -1.02 -11.45 -6.07
C PRO A 236 -0.56 -11.91 -7.46
N SER A 237 0.64 -11.52 -7.90
CA SER A 237 1.18 -11.94 -9.21
C SER A 237 1.50 -13.44 -9.29
N LEU A 238 1.68 -14.09 -8.13
CA LEU A 238 2.04 -15.51 -8.05
C LEU A 238 0.84 -16.44 -8.21
N VAL A 239 -0.39 -15.98 -7.91
CA VAL A 239 -1.59 -16.83 -7.83
C VAL A 239 -1.80 -17.66 -9.11
N GLY A 240 -1.61 -17.05 -10.28
CA GLY A 240 -1.71 -17.75 -11.57
C GLY A 240 -0.53 -18.68 -11.88
N ALA A 241 0.61 -18.52 -11.20
CA ALA A 241 1.84 -19.25 -11.46
C ALA A 241 2.07 -20.43 -10.50
N LEU A 242 1.61 -20.35 -9.25
CA LEU A 242 1.79 -21.41 -8.24
C LEU A 242 1.26 -22.79 -8.67
N PRO A 243 0.15 -22.93 -9.44
CA PRO A 243 -0.28 -24.24 -9.95
C PRO A 243 0.72 -24.96 -10.84
N LEU A 244 1.73 -24.28 -11.38
CA LEU A 244 2.81 -24.89 -12.19
C LEU A 244 3.60 -25.93 -11.39
N PHE A 245 3.72 -25.77 -10.08
CA PHE A 245 4.36 -26.80 -9.24
C PHE A 245 3.61 -28.12 -9.33
N LYS A 246 2.30 -28.12 -9.15
CA LYS A 246 1.48 -29.34 -9.27
C LYS A 246 1.56 -29.95 -10.68
N GLN A 247 1.56 -29.11 -11.73
CA GLN A 247 1.70 -29.56 -13.11
C GLN A 247 3.05 -30.23 -13.37
N SER A 248 4.10 -29.83 -12.64
CA SER A 248 5.44 -30.46 -12.70
C SER A 248 5.60 -31.64 -11.72
N GLY A 249 4.52 -32.09 -11.06
CA GLY A 249 4.56 -33.17 -10.07
C GLY A 249 5.22 -32.80 -8.75
N ARG A 250 5.26 -31.51 -8.40
CA ARG A 250 5.94 -30.98 -7.20
C ARG A 250 4.94 -30.31 -6.26
N SER A 251 5.25 -30.32 -4.96
CA SER A 251 4.53 -29.52 -3.97
C SER A 251 4.79 -28.04 -4.16
N ILE A 252 3.80 -27.20 -3.88
CA ILE A 252 3.98 -25.74 -3.78
C ILE A 252 4.87 -25.49 -2.57
N PRO A 253 6.00 -24.74 -2.70
CA PRO A 253 6.90 -24.47 -1.59
C PRO A 253 6.30 -23.43 -0.61
N ALA A 254 6.98 -23.22 0.51
CA ALA A 254 6.67 -22.12 1.41
C ALA A 254 6.77 -20.78 0.67
N LEU A 255 5.94 -19.81 1.07
CA LEU A 255 5.85 -18.49 0.42
C LEU A 255 5.90 -17.39 1.48
N ALA A 256 6.85 -16.48 1.31
CA ALA A 256 6.95 -15.22 2.07
C ALA A 256 6.75 -14.05 1.09
N THR A 257 5.75 -13.17 1.33
CA THR A 257 5.36 -12.16 0.33
C THR A 257 4.53 -11.03 0.94
N SER A 258 3.99 -10.14 0.11
CA SER A 258 2.94 -9.19 0.48
C SER A 258 1.54 -9.83 0.38
N ASP A 259 0.57 -9.29 1.12
CA ASP A 259 -0.79 -9.82 1.16
C ASP A 259 -1.59 -9.53 -0.12
N GLY A 260 -2.72 -10.21 -0.22
CA GLY A 260 -3.73 -9.99 -1.25
C GLY A 260 -4.84 -11.02 -1.14
N ASN A 261 -6.09 -10.59 -1.26
CA ASN A 261 -7.25 -11.45 -1.07
C ASN A 261 -7.24 -12.70 -1.99
N SER A 262 -6.81 -12.52 -3.26
CA SER A 262 -6.69 -13.66 -4.18
C SER A 262 -5.67 -14.70 -3.71
N LEU A 263 -4.57 -14.28 -3.08
CA LEU A 263 -3.55 -15.17 -2.55
C LEU A 263 -4.04 -15.91 -1.31
N GLY A 264 -4.68 -15.20 -0.38
CA GLY A 264 -5.29 -15.83 0.81
C GLY A 264 -6.36 -16.87 0.43
N CYS A 265 -7.19 -16.56 -0.59
CA CYS A 265 -8.18 -17.51 -1.11
C CYS A 265 -7.53 -18.71 -1.81
N PHE A 266 -6.51 -18.49 -2.62
CA PHE A 266 -5.76 -19.60 -3.25
C PHE A 266 -5.14 -20.50 -2.19
N TRP A 267 -4.47 -19.92 -1.19
CA TRP A 267 -3.90 -20.72 -0.09
C TRP A 267 -4.98 -21.54 0.65
N THR A 268 -6.10 -20.91 0.98
CA THR A 268 -7.23 -21.57 1.67
C THR A 268 -7.75 -22.78 0.88
N ASP A 269 -7.82 -22.66 -0.45
CA ASP A 269 -8.36 -23.72 -1.30
C ASP A 269 -7.39 -24.90 -1.50
N VAL A 270 -6.06 -24.70 -1.36
CA VAL A 270 -5.08 -25.74 -1.75
C VAL A 270 -4.14 -26.23 -0.63
N HIS A 271 -4.04 -25.53 0.50
CA HIS A 271 -3.03 -25.82 1.53
C HIS A 271 -3.19 -27.20 2.19
N GLN A 272 -4.41 -27.71 2.30
CA GLN A 272 -4.67 -29.01 2.91
C GLN A 272 -4.02 -30.15 2.11
N ASP A 273 -4.01 -30.05 0.79
CA ASP A 273 -3.36 -31.00 -0.12
C ASP A 273 -1.88 -30.68 -0.36
N ASN A 274 -1.37 -29.57 0.18
CA ASN A 274 -0.01 -29.07 0.01
C ASN A 274 0.57 -28.63 1.36
N PRO A 275 0.96 -29.57 2.25
CA PRO A 275 1.40 -29.24 3.62
C PRO A 275 2.68 -28.41 3.67
N ASP A 276 3.48 -28.39 2.59
CA ASP A 276 4.67 -27.55 2.46
C ASP A 276 4.33 -26.10 2.10
N PHE A 277 3.13 -25.86 1.58
CA PHE A 277 2.65 -24.51 1.25
C PHE A 277 2.26 -23.73 2.49
N LYS A 278 3.26 -23.25 3.20
CA LYS A 278 3.11 -22.31 4.31
C LYS A 278 3.15 -20.89 3.75
N LEU A 279 2.29 -20.01 4.28
CA LEU A 279 2.19 -18.63 3.82
C LEU A 279 2.50 -17.66 4.96
N PHE A 280 3.30 -16.66 4.64
CA PHE A 280 3.58 -15.50 5.48
C PHE A 280 3.51 -14.23 4.66
N THR A 281 2.75 -13.25 5.13
CA THR A 281 2.61 -11.99 4.43
C THR A 281 2.98 -10.80 5.32
N VAL A 282 3.58 -9.80 4.69
CA VAL A 282 3.62 -8.42 5.20
C VAL A 282 2.52 -7.63 4.51
N SER A 283 2.16 -6.46 5.03
CA SER A 283 1.19 -5.59 4.38
C SER A 283 1.71 -5.17 3.00
N THR A 284 0.80 -4.89 2.06
CA THR A 284 1.16 -4.34 0.74
C THR A 284 1.56 -2.87 0.78
N GLU A 285 1.42 -2.22 1.96
CA GLU A 285 1.84 -0.84 2.21
C GLU A 285 1.20 0.20 1.28
N ASN A 286 -0.04 -0.05 0.85
CA ASN A 286 -0.82 0.92 0.09
C ASN A 286 -0.93 2.28 0.81
N ASP A 287 -0.87 2.25 2.16
CA ASP A 287 -1.10 3.43 3.01
C ASP A 287 0.14 4.32 3.19
N ASN A 288 1.30 3.93 2.65
CA ASN A 288 2.49 4.78 2.67
C ASN A 288 2.27 6.13 1.97
N VAL A 289 1.38 6.18 0.98
CA VAL A 289 0.98 7.41 0.29
C VAL A 289 0.30 8.40 1.23
N ARG A 290 -0.43 7.92 2.26
CA ARG A 290 -1.10 8.77 3.25
C ARG A 290 -0.09 9.65 3.97
N LEU A 291 1.00 9.05 4.43
CA LEU A 291 2.08 9.77 5.09
C LEU A 291 2.72 10.84 4.18
N ALA A 292 2.93 10.51 2.90
CA ALA A 292 3.43 11.46 1.92
C ALA A 292 2.47 12.62 1.65
N VAL A 293 1.15 12.34 1.59
CA VAL A 293 0.10 13.35 1.47
C VAL A 293 0.07 14.26 2.68
N GLN A 294 0.11 13.72 3.90
CA GLN A 294 0.13 14.50 5.13
C GLN A 294 1.33 15.46 5.17
N TRP A 295 2.52 14.98 4.79
CA TRP A 295 3.71 15.83 4.69
C TRP A 295 3.58 16.93 3.63
N ALA A 296 3.05 16.60 2.45
CA ALA A 296 2.85 17.56 1.37
C ALA A 296 1.82 18.62 1.75
N VAL A 297 0.68 18.20 2.33
CA VAL A 297 -0.38 19.09 2.79
C VAL A 297 0.10 19.99 3.90
N ALA A 298 0.76 19.45 4.93
CA ALA A 298 1.31 20.24 6.04
C ALA A 298 2.27 21.33 5.52
N SER A 299 3.17 20.94 4.61
CA SER A 299 4.14 21.89 4.02
C SER A 299 3.46 22.98 3.19
N ALA A 300 2.37 22.68 2.48
CA ALA A 300 1.67 23.64 1.65
C ALA A 300 0.70 24.53 2.42
N THR A 301 0.03 23.98 3.44
CA THR A 301 -1.02 24.68 4.20
C THR A 301 -0.52 25.34 5.48
N GLY A 302 0.69 25.03 5.93
CA GLY A 302 1.26 25.50 7.19
C GLY A 302 0.76 24.71 8.41
N GLY A 303 0.38 23.46 8.22
CA GLY A 303 0.06 22.51 9.29
C GLY A 303 1.32 21.94 9.97
N LYS A 304 1.12 21.11 11.01
CA LYS A 304 2.20 20.39 11.67
C LYS A 304 2.42 19.06 10.94
N PRO A 305 3.56 18.82 10.27
CA PRO A 305 3.80 17.55 9.60
C PRO A 305 3.89 16.40 10.63
N PRO A 306 3.63 15.14 10.21
CA PRO A 306 3.91 13.97 11.03
C PRO A 306 5.37 13.91 11.49
N GLU A 307 5.62 13.18 12.57
CA GLU A 307 6.99 12.92 13.03
C GLU A 307 7.65 11.80 12.21
N GLU A 308 6.84 10.87 11.74
CA GLU A 308 7.26 9.77 10.89
C GLU A 308 7.69 10.28 9.50
N GLU A 309 8.77 9.71 9.00
CA GLU A 309 9.32 9.96 7.66
C GLU A 309 9.48 8.66 6.86
N ILE A 310 9.35 7.53 7.54
CA ILE A 310 9.48 6.20 6.98
C ILE A 310 8.24 5.39 7.37
N PHE A 311 7.52 4.93 6.36
CA PHE A 311 6.41 4.01 6.56
C PHE A 311 6.97 2.61 6.87
N LYS A 312 6.42 1.96 7.88
CA LYS A 312 6.75 0.58 8.25
C LYS A 312 5.53 -0.30 8.08
N GLY A 313 5.59 -1.17 7.09
CA GLY A 313 4.56 -2.17 6.88
C GLY A 313 4.52 -3.17 8.03
N PRO A 314 3.35 -3.47 8.63
CA PRO A 314 3.24 -4.53 9.62
C PRO A 314 3.33 -5.91 8.96
N VAL A 315 3.78 -6.91 9.72
CA VAL A 315 3.49 -8.31 9.41
C VAL A 315 1.97 -8.47 9.41
N PHE A 316 1.41 -9.14 8.41
CA PHE A 316 -0.03 -9.26 8.29
C PHE A 316 -0.52 -10.68 8.60
N GLU A 317 -0.12 -11.70 7.83
CA GLU A 317 -0.60 -13.08 8.03
C GLU A 317 0.54 -14.05 8.27
N ASN A 318 0.25 -15.11 9.03
CA ASN A 318 1.18 -16.21 9.25
C ASN A 318 0.41 -17.53 9.42
N SER A 319 0.44 -18.36 8.40
CA SER A 319 -0.28 -19.65 8.38
C SER A 319 0.20 -20.65 9.44
N VAL A 320 1.41 -20.47 9.99
CA VAL A 320 2.00 -21.40 10.97
C VAL A 320 1.59 -21.05 12.38
N THR A 321 1.64 -19.77 12.73
CA THR A 321 1.34 -19.31 14.10
C THR A 321 -0.04 -18.71 14.25
N GLY A 322 -0.68 -18.29 13.17
CA GLY A 322 -1.91 -17.53 13.16
C GLY A 322 -1.76 -16.11 13.72
N LYS A 323 -0.52 -15.59 13.81
CA LYS A 323 -0.24 -14.27 14.40
C LYS A 323 0.61 -13.43 13.45
N PRO A 324 0.32 -12.11 13.33
CA PRO A 324 -0.78 -11.37 13.98
C PRO A 324 -2.16 -11.81 13.51
N HIS A 325 -2.31 -12.27 12.24
CA HIS A 325 -3.56 -12.76 11.68
C HIS A 325 -3.38 -14.17 11.08
N GLN A 326 -4.47 -14.95 11.11
CA GLN A 326 -4.61 -16.14 10.29
C GLN A 326 -4.71 -15.72 8.82
N VAL A 327 -4.34 -16.63 7.89
CA VAL A 327 -4.59 -16.38 6.46
C VAL A 327 -6.09 -16.27 6.24
N GLU A 328 -6.51 -15.15 5.66
CA GLU A 328 -7.91 -14.82 5.42
C GLU A 328 -8.25 -14.90 3.93
N CYS A 329 -9.43 -15.43 3.63
CA CYS A 329 -10.03 -15.42 2.30
C CYS A 329 -11.43 -14.81 2.36
N ARG A 330 -11.63 -13.70 1.69
CA ARG A 330 -12.92 -13.04 1.54
C ARG A 330 -13.48 -13.32 0.15
N LYS A 331 -14.17 -14.49 0.00
CA LYS A 331 -14.80 -14.90 -1.28
C LYS A 331 -15.93 -13.98 -1.74
N ASP A 332 -16.46 -13.17 -0.83
CA ASP A 332 -17.47 -12.15 -1.08
C ASP A 332 -16.89 -10.85 -1.69
N LEU A 333 -15.57 -10.73 -1.75
CA LEU A 333 -14.86 -9.54 -2.23
C LEU A 333 -14.01 -9.86 -3.46
N PRO A 334 -13.70 -8.86 -4.31
CA PRO A 334 -12.78 -9.03 -5.43
C PRO A 334 -11.41 -9.55 -4.99
N GLY A 335 -10.80 -10.41 -5.79
CA GLY A 335 -9.46 -10.94 -5.50
C GLY A 335 -8.36 -9.88 -5.50
N GLN A 336 -8.59 -8.75 -6.14
CA GLN A 336 -7.62 -7.66 -6.31
C GLN A 336 -7.59 -6.65 -5.17
N ILE A 337 -8.32 -6.88 -4.08
CA ILE A 337 -8.23 -6.03 -2.88
C ILE A 337 -7.17 -6.54 -1.91
N TYR A 338 -6.76 -5.66 -1.00
CA TYR A 338 -5.74 -5.89 0.01
C TYR A 338 -6.35 -5.74 1.39
N LEU A 339 -6.36 -6.84 2.15
CA LEU A 339 -6.99 -6.88 3.47
C LEU A 339 -6.17 -6.13 4.53
N SER A 340 -4.88 -5.89 4.25
CA SER A 340 -4.00 -5.10 5.10
C SER A 340 -4.11 -3.59 4.90
N ALA A 341 -4.79 -3.11 3.85
CA ALA A 341 -4.94 -1.68 3.57
C ALA A 341 -6.00 -1.04 4.50
N GLU A 342 -5.77 0.22 4.89
CA GLU A 342 -6.71 1.00 5.70
C GLU A 342 -7.97 1.40 4.91
N LEU A 343 -7.84 1.55 3.59
CA LEU A 343 -8.99 1.82 2.72
C LEU A 343 -9.99 0.67 2.80
N SER A 344 -11.25 0.97 3.05
CA SER A 344 -12.26 -0.08 3.22
C SER A 344 -12.40 -0.97 1.96
N PRO A 345 -12.78 -2.25 2.11
CA PRO A 345 -12.99 -3.14 0.96
C PRO A 345 -13.95 -2.58 -0.09
N GLU A 346 -14.97 -1.83 0.34
CA GLU A 346 -15.95 -1.18 -0.54
C GLU A 346 -15.30 -0.08 -1.35
N GLU A 347 -14.47 0.75 -0.73
CA GLU A 347 -13.75 1.84 -1.40
C GLU A 347 -12.65 1.30 -2.32
N GLN A 348 -11.94 0.25 -1.91
CA GLN A 348 -11.00 -0.46 -2.78
C GLN A 348 -11.72 -1.02 -4.00
N THR A 349 -12.88 -1.69 -3.81
CA THR A 349 -13.69 -2.23 -4.90
C THR A 349 -14.14 -1.14 -5.86
N LYS A 350 -14.51 0.03 -5.34
CA LYS A 350 -14.84 1.19 -6.16
C LYS A 350 -13.62 1.69 -6.94
N ALA A 351 -12.46 1.79 -6.29
CA ALA A 351 -11.22 2.27 -6.90
C ALA A 351 -10.79 1.39 -8.08
N ILE A 352 -10.78 0.06 -7.91
CA ILE A 352 -10.35 -0.89 -8.96
C ILE A 352 -11.33 -0.98 -10.13
N ASN A 353 -12.60 -0.58 -9.96
CA ASN A 353 -13.62 -0.57 -11.00
C ASN A 353 -13.79 0.80 -11.70
N THR A 354 -13.11 1.83 -11.21
CA THR A 354 -13.14 3.16 -11.83
C THR A 354 -12.07 3.22 -12.92
N LYS A 355 -12.51 3.35 -14.17
CA LYS A 355 -11.64 3.54 -15.34
C LYS A 355 -11.19 4.99 -15.48
#